data_4fa30cc82f794cdfddc0ae37c77f136b
#
_entry.id   4fa30cc82f794cdfddc0ae37c77f136b
#
_cell.length_a   1.000
_cell.length_b   1.000
_cell.length_c   1.000
_cell.angle_alpha   90.00
_cell.angle_beta   90.00
_cell.angle_gamma   90.00
#
_symmetry.space_group_name_H-M   'P 1'
#
loop_
_entity.id
_entity.type
_entity.pdbx_description
1 polymer ?
#
loop_
_entity_poly.entity_id
_entity_poly.type
_entity_poly.pdbx_seq_one_letter_code
_entity_poly.pdbx_strand_id
1 'polypeptide(L)'
;MKKSLIALAVFGAFTGAAMAQGSNVQLYGLIDAGVTHYTGLSNGAGGTTSSTGLSSGVQSGDRIGLKGTEDLGGGLNAIFDVETGFCGTGTSQDVATAGGTPQTYCTGGGFMQRQSWVGLAGNFGTVMAGRQYTAQFDNEAAMDPFGFGLNGNIGNLSMVKHYGSYRADQVLSYVTPNLSGFTGVAAYVFAAGKGTVPTATQPNVSRAWTLNGQYGNGPITAGLNYTDVSNATSATAGGVATGAVKSWQLYGAYNFGVAKVSGIYEQAKQDFYSGNEKNWMIGLTVPVGPGAILASYDENKNSLALNGTAAPSGDTAKQYAIGYTYSLSKQTDLYASYAHISNGSGTAFAVGSSTDSFSGVAGQSSSGMAIGMRHMF
;
A
#
# COMPACT_ATOMS: atom_id res chain seq x y z
N MET A 1 6.67 -29.21 3.99
CA MET A 1 7.72 -28.38 3.40
C MET A 1 7.21 -27.85 2.06
N LYS A 2 6.77 -26.66 1.94
CA LYS A 2 6.36 -25.82 0.79
C LYS A 2 5.20 -24.91 1.19
N LYS A 3 5.44 -23.85 1.94
CA LYS A 3 4.46 -22.78 2.22
C LYS A 3 5.19 -21.49 2.55
N SER A 4 5.70 -20.82 1.55
CA SER A 4 6.17 -19.44 1.72
C SER A 4 6.26 -18.76 0.36
N LEU A 5 5.11 -18.37 -0.18
CA LEU A 5 5.01 -17.57 -1.41
C LEU A 5 3.61 -16.96 -1.51
N ILE A 6 3.14 -16.26 -0.47
CA ILE A 6 1.80 -15.64 -0.52
C ILE A 6 1.88 -14.15 -0.87
N ALA A 7 3.00 -13.48 -0.70
CA ALA A 7 3.12 -12.06 -1.02
C ALA A 7 3.47 -11.75 -2.50
N LEU A 8 3.89 -12.76 -3.29
CA LEU A 8 4.18 -12.59 -4.72
C LEU A 8 3.05 -13.13 -5.62
N ALA A 9 1.95 -13.54 -5.02
CA ALA A 9 0.88 -14.28 -5.71
C ALA A 9 -0.01 -13.42 -6.62
N VAL A 10 0.13 -12.12 -6.64
CA VAL A 10 -0.62 -11.29 -7.61
C VAL A 10 0.03 -11.34 -8.99
N PHE A 11 1.35 -11.50 -9.07
CA PHE A 11 2.06 -11.63 -10.36
C PHE A 11 2.47 -13.05 -10.73
N GLY A 12 2.44 -14.00 -9.80
CA GLY A 12 2.89 -15.38 -10.02
C GLY A 12 1.81 -16.44 -10.25
N ALA A 13 0.54 -16.09 -10.17
CA ALA A 13 -0.56 -17.07 -10.22
C ALA A 13 -0.92 -17.59 -11.62
N PHE A 14 -0.22 -17.15 -12.66
CA PHE A 14 -0.50 -17.56 -14.05
C PHE A 14 0.51 -18.55 -14.64
N THR A 15 1.42 -19.11 -13.86
CA THR A 15 2.32 -20.14 -14.36
C THR A 15 1.78 -21.54 -14.05
N GLY A 16 1.10 -22.15 -15.02
CA GLY A 16 1.02 -23.60 -15.17
C GLY A 16 -0.13 -24.33 -14.49
N ALA A 17 -1.29 -24.27 -15.09
CA ALA A 17 -2.16 -25.43 -15.18
C ALA A 17 -2.61 -25.52 -16.65
N ALA A 18 -2.14 -26.54 -17.37
CA ALA A 18 -2.77 -26.97 -18.61
C ALA A 18 -4.17 -27.44 -18.24
N MET A 19 -5.15 -26.57 -18.40
CA MET A 19 -6.57 -26.90 -18.27
C MET A 19 -7.23 -26.70 -19.61
N ALA A 20 -8.09 -27.65 -19.95
CA ALA A 20 -8.85 -27.65 -21.18
C ALA A 20 -9.51 -26.31 -21.47
N GLN A 21 -9.53 -25.96 -22.76
CA GLN A 21 -10.28 -24.87 -23.39
C GLN A 21 -11.52 -24.46 -22.59
N GLY A 22 -11.43 -23.34 -21.85
CA GLY A 22 -12.55 -22.76 -21.11
C GLY A 22 -12.16 -21.48 -20.43
N SER A 23 -12.94 -20.44 -20.65
CA SER A 23 -12.87 -19.21 -19.84
C SER A 23 -13.10 -19.56 -18.38
N ASN A 24 -12.18 -19.19 -17.50
CA ASN A 24 -12.30 -19.40 -16.06
C ASN A 24 -12.55 -18.06 -15.38
N VAL A 25 -13.70 -17.91 -14.72
CA VAL A 25 -14.03 -16.75 -13.89
C VAL A 25 -14.12 -17.22 -12.45
N GLN A 26 -13.39 -16.57 -11.57
CA GLN A 26 -13.34 -16.84 -10.14
C GLN A 26 -13.94 -15.65 -9.37
N LEU A 27 -14.95 -15.92 -8.54
CA LEU A 27 -15.37 -15.04 -7.46
C LEU A 27 -14.40 -15.20 -6.29
N TYR A 28 -13.95 -14.11 -5.70
CA TYR A 28 -13.11 -14.11 -4.50
C TYR A 28 -13.45 -12.93 -3.60
N GLY A 29 -13.06 -13.02 -2.36
CA GLY A 29 -13.24 -11.92 -1.43
C GLY A 29 -12.72 -12.22 -0.04
N LEU A 30 -12.92 -11.26 0.85
CA LEU A 30 -12.66 -11.42 2.27
C LEU A 30 -13.49 -10.47 3.11
N ILE A 31 -13.72 -10.90 4.34
CA ILE A 31 -14.30 -10.10 5.43
C ILE A 31 -13.33 -10.15 6.60
N ASP A 32 -13.04 -8.97 7.15
CA ASP A 32 -12.09 -8.79 8.24
C ASP A 32 -12.67 -7.79 9.24
N ALA A 33 -12.83 -8.23 10.49
CA ALA A 33 -13.36 -7.41 11.57
C ALA A 33 -12.53 -7.58 12.83
N GLY A 34 -12.23 -6.46 13.49
CA GLY A 34 -11.45 -6.47 14.72
C GLY A 34 -11.80 -5.35 15.67
N VAL A 35 -11.67 -5.61 16.97
CA VAL A 35 -11.72 -4.57 17.99
C VAL A 35 -10.39 -3.85 17.97
N THR A 36 -10.45 -2.52 17.86
CA THR A 36 -9.29 -1.63 17.82
C THR A 36 -9.35 -0.62 18.95
N HIS A 37 -8.18 -0.24 19.44
CA HIS A 37 -8.03 0.87 20.38
C HIS A 37 -6.83 1.71 19.98
N TYR A 38 -7.05 3.00 19.77
CA TYR A 38 -6.04 3.97 19.37
C TYR A 38 -5.94 5.10 20.38
N THR A 39 -4.72 5.58 20.62
CA THR A 39 -4.41 6.73 21.48
C THR A 39 -3.48 7.71 20.79
N GLY A 40 -3.41 8.95 21.27
CA GLY A 40 -2.56 9.99 20.69
C GLY A 40 -3.08 10.50 19.35
N LEU A 41 -4.38 10.33 19.08
CA LEU A 41 -5.04 10.86 17.89
C LEU A 41 -5.28 12.36 18.05
N SER A 42 -5.25 13.11 16.93
CA SER A 42 -5.61 14.53 16.98
C SER A 42 -7.09 14.72 17.28
N ASN A 43 -7.41 15.60 18.22
CA ASN A 43 -8.79 16.02 18.50
C ASN A 43 -9.24 17.24 17.66
N GLY A 44 -8.39 17.68 16.70
CA GLY A 44 -8.65 18.84 15.85
C GLY A 44 -8.47 20.20 16.55
N ALA A 45 -8.28 20.24 17.86
CA ALA A 45 -8.10 21.45 18.67
C ALA A 45 -6.67 21.57 19.26
N GLY A 46 -5.70 20.85 18.68
CA GLY A 46 -4.30 20.84 19.12
C GLY A 46 -3.98 19.90 20.28
N GLY A 47 -4.95 19.17 20.80
CA GLY A 47 -4.78 18.13 21.81
C GLY A 47 -4.92 16.72 21.26
N THR A 48 -4.73 15.72 22.13
CA THR A 48 -4.90 14.31 21.79
C THR A 48 -6.20 13.74 22.30
N THR A 49 -6.68 12.69 21.65
CA THR A 49 -7.85 11.88 22.03
C THR A 49 -7.55 10.39 21.80
N SER A 50 -8.49 9.53 22.20
CA SER A 50 -8.45 8.09 21.95
C SER A 50 -9.73 7.63 21.29
N SER A 51 -9.67 6.50 20.58
CA SER A 51 -10.82 5.85 19.94
C SER A 51 -10.80 4.36 20.24
N THR A 52 -11.98 3.78 20.49
CA THR A 52 -12.15 2.33 20.62
C THR A 52 -13.38 1.92 19.86
N GLY A 53 -13.26 0.87 19.05
CA GLY A 53 -14.40 0.43 18.27
C GLY A 53 -14.21 -0.92 17.59
N LEU A 54 -15.22 -1.33 16.85
CA LEU A 54 -15.16 -2.47 15.94
C LEU A 54 -14.88 -1.95 14.54
N SER A 55 -13.65 -2.19 14.06
CA SER A 55 -13.19 -1.74 12.73
C SER A 55 -13.32 -2.85 11.70
N SER A 56 -13.58 -2.44 10.48
CA SER A 56 -13.60 -3.28 9.29
C SER A 56 -12.22 -3.28 8.64
N GLY A 57 -11.76 -4.43 8.13
CA GLY A 57 -10.55 -4.48 7.32
C GLY A 57 -9.26 -4.15 8.07
N VAL A 58 -9.13 -4.56 9.32
CA VAL A 58 -7.97 -4.23 10.17
C VAL A 58 -6.68 -4.84 9.63
N GLN A 59 -6.70 -6.14 9.30
CA GLN A 59 -5.57 -6.82 8.67
C GLN A 59 -5.58 -6.62 7.14
N SER A 60 -6.76 -6.64 6.52
CA SER A 60 -6.89 -6.50 5.07
C SER A 60 -8.25 -5.90 4.73
N GLY A 61 -8.30 -4.80 3.98
CA GLY A 61 -9.55 -4.14 3.59
C GLY A 61 -10.55 -5.12 2.97
N ASP A 62 -11.78 -5.13 3.49
CA ASP A 62 -12.88 -5.96 3.03
C ASP A 62 -13.14 -5.76 1.54
N ARG A 63 -13.36 -6.85 0.82
CA ARG A 63 -13.48 -6.80 -0.63
C ARG A 63 -14.23 -7.99 -1.20
N ILE A 64 -14.80 -7.76 -2.38
CA ILE A 64 -15.31 -8.79 -3.27
C ILE A 64 -14.83 -8.49 -4.69
N GLY A 65 -14.41 -9.49 -5.43
CA GLY A 65 -13.88 -9.35 -6.78
C GLY A 65 -14.20 -10.52 -7.68
N LEU A 66 -14.09 -10.26 -8.97
CA LEU A 66 -14.13 -11.24 -10.05
C LEU A 66 -12.84 -11.12 -10.85
N LYS A 67 -12.15 -12.22 -11.03
CA LYS A 67 -10.99 -12.30 -11.93
C LYS A 67 -11.16 -13.45 -12.89
N GLY A 68 -10.61 -13.30 -14.07
CA GLY A 68 -10.76 -14.34 -15.09
C GLY A 68 -9.62 -14.41 -16.07
N THR A 69 -9.57 -15.55 -16.73
CA THR A 69 -8.62 -15.84 -17.81
C THR A 69 -9.36 -16.54 -18.94
N GLU A 70 -9.16 -16.08 -20.16
CA GLU A 70 -9.64 -16.68 -21.39
C GLU A 70 -8.44 -17.08 -22.25
N ASP A 71 -8.33 -18.35 -22.63
CA ASP A 71 -7.32 -18.82 -23.56
C ASP A 71 -7.70 -18.42 -24.99
N LEU A 72 -6.89 -17.56 -25.61
CA LEU A 72 -7.06 -17.08 -26.98
C LEU A 72 -6.32 -17.97 -28.01
N GLY A 73 -5.66 -19.05 -27.54
CA GLY A 73 -4.84 -19.91 -28.35
C GLY A 73 -3.41 -19.42 -28.56
N GLY A 74 -2.53 -20.32 -28.97
CA GLY A 74 -1.12 -19.98 -29.21
C GLY A 74 -0.32 -19.52 -28.00
N GLY A 75 -0.80 -19.79 -26.78
CA GLY A 75 -0.18 -19.35 -25.54
C GLY A 75 -0.51 -17.88 -25.17
N LEU A 76 -1.49 -17.28 -25.85
CA LEU A 76 -2.01 -15.96 -25.54
C LEU A 76 -3.28 -16.08 -24.70
N ASN A 77 -3.37 -15.29 -23.63
CA ASN A 77 -4.52 -15.23 -22.74
C ASN A 77 -5.03 -13.80 -22.60
N ALA A 78 -6.36 -13.62 -22.62
CA ALA A 78 -6.99 -12.42 -22.09
C ALA A 78 -7.23 -12.60 -20.60
N ILE A 79 -6.95 -11.57 -19.82
CA ILE A 79 -7.07 -11.58 -18.37
C ILE A 79 -7.77 -10.33 -17.86
N PHE A 80 -8.49 -10.43 -16.75
CA PHE A 80 -9.10 -9.27 -16.10
C PHE A 80 -9.18 -9.46 -14.59
N ASP A 81 -9.29 -8.35 -13.88
CA ASP A 81 -9.64 -8.30 -12.46
C ASP A 81 -10.50 -7.06 -12.19
N VAL A 82 -11.62 -7.27 -11.51
CA VAL A 82 -12.49 -6.20 -11.02
C VAL A 82 -12.80 -6.44 -9.55
N GLU A 83 -12.47 -5.47 -8.70
CA GLU A 83 -12.53 -5.60 -7.24
C GLU A 83 -13.15 -4.35 -6.61
N THR A 84 -14.14 -4.54 -5.75
CA THR A 84 -14.76 -3.48 -4.94
C THR A 84 -14.50 -3.70 -3.46
N GLY A 85 -14.25 -2.63 -2.72
CA GLY A 85 -14.15 -2.63 -1.27
C GLY A 85 -15.50 -2.30 -0.63
N PHE A 86 -15.70 -2.81 0.58
CA PHE A 86 -16.84 -2.48 1.44
C PHE A 86 -16.41 -2.47 2.91
N CYS A 87 -17.30 -2.13 3.82
CA CYS A 87 -17.05 -2.22 5.25
C CYS A 87 -18.03 -3.17 5.92
N GLY A 88 -17.53 -4.33 6.34
CA GLY A 88 -18.33 -5.39 6.96
C GLY A 88 -18.93 -4.98 8.31
N THR A 89 -18.34 -4.01 9.01
CA THR A 89 -18.87 -3.44 10.27
C THR A 89 -19.78 -2.23 10.05
N GLY A 90 -19.98 -1.82 8.79
CA GLY A 90 -20.84 -0.69 8.42
C GLY A 90 -20.16 0.69 8.47
N THR A 91 -19.10 0.86 9.24
CA THR A 91 -18.31 2.10 9.31
C THR A 91 -16.84 1.77 9.48
N SER A 92 -15.94 2.56 8.87
CA SER A 92 -14.57 2.66 9.34
C SER A 92 -14.53 3.56 10.58
N GLN A 93 -13.58 3.35 11.47
CA GLN A 93 -13.33 4.23 12.62
C GLN A 93 -12.66 5.53 12.18
N ASP A 94 -13.14 6.13 11.09
CA ASP A 94 -12.70 7.47 10.71
C ASP A 94 -13.24 8.45 11.75
N VAL A 95 -12.40 8.78 12.72
CA VAL A 95 -12.66 9.95 13.54
C VAL A 95 -12.66 11.13 12.59
N ALA A 96 -13.83 11.72 12.37
CA ALA A 96 -13.95 12.95 11.62
C ALA A 96 -13.11 14.01 12.34
N THR A 97 -11.85 14.14 11.94
CA THR A 97 -11.07 15.34 12.25
C THR A 97 -11.76 16.48 11.53
N ALA A 98 -12.00 17.57 12.24
CA ALA A 98 -12.61 18.77 11.69
C ALA A 98 -11.91 19.15 10.36
N GLY A 99 -12.58 18.89 9.22
CA GLY A 99 -12.07 19.14 7.87
C GLY A 99 -11.52 17.94 7.10
N GLY A 100 -11.48 16.72 7.66
CA GLY A 100 -11.08 15.51 6.94
C GLY A 100 -12.24 14.91 6.15
N THR A 101 -12.02 14.61 4.87
CA THR A 101 -12.96 13.78 4.10
C THR A 101 -12.93 12.36 4.66
N PRO A 102 -14.10 11.74 4.93
CA PRO A 102 -14.17 10.34 5.33
C PRO A 102 -13.40 9.46 4.34
N GLN A 103 -12.60 8.53 4.86
CA GLN A 103 -11.87 7.61 3.97
C GLN A 103 -12.88 6.80 3.17
N THR A 104 -12.74 6.85 1.87
CA THR A 104 -13.71 6.43 0.86
C THR A 104 -13.99 4.93 0.77
N TYR A 105 -13.41 4.08 1.63
CA TYR A 105 -13.66 2.64 1.58
C TYR A 105 -15.09 2.25 1.97
N CYS A 106 -15.66 2.94 2.96
CA CYS A 106 -16.98 2.63 3.48
C CYS A 106 -18.08 3.57 3.02
N THR A 107 -17.75 4.75 2.51
CA THR A 107 -18.75 5.83 2.33
C THR A 107 -18.82 6.44 0.94
N GLY A 108 -18.10 5.95 -0.08
CA GLY A 108 -18.24 6.61 -1.37
C GLY A 108 -17.21 6.31 -2.45
N GLY A 109 -16.47 5.24 -2.31
CA GLY A 109 -15.75 4.72 -3.47
C GLY A 109 -16.72 4.28 -4.55
N GLY A 110 -16.49 4.62 -5.81
CA GLY A 110 -17.27 4.11 -6.92
C GLY A 110 -17.24 2.58 -6.97
N PHE A 111 -18.17 1.99 -7.71
CA PHE A 111 -18.18 0.56 -8.00
C PHE A 111 -16.82 0.14 -8.64
N MET A 112 -16.24 -0.98 -8.20
CA MET A 112 -14.93 -1.49 -8.65
C MET A 112 -13.76 -0.52 -8.41
N GLN A 113 -13.78 0.19 -7.29
CA GLN A 113 -12.79 1.23 -6.97
C GLN A 113 -11.42 0.70 -6.52
N ARG A 114 -11.28 -0.61 -6.23
CA ARG A 114 -9.99 -1.18 -5.80
C ARG A 114 -9.13 -1.56 -6.99
N GLN A 115 -9.64 -2.42 -7.86
CA GLN A 115 -9.03 -2.78 -9.13
C GLN A 115 -10.10 -2.84 -10.22
N SER A 116 -9.75 -2.46 -11.45
CA SER A 116 -10.60 -2.57 -12.63
C SER A 116 -9.74 -2.48 -13.87
N TRP A 117 -9.26 -3.63 -14.34
CA TRP A 117 -8.34 -3.70 -15.48
C TRP A 117 -8.57 -4.94 -16.34
N VAL A 118 -8.13 -4.84 -17.58
CA VAL A 118 -8.08 -5.93 -18.56
C VAL A 118 -6.66 -6.01 -19.13
N GLY A 119 -6.23 -7.19 -19.54
CA GLY A 119 -4.88 -7.37 -20.07
C GLY A 119 -4.72 -8.56 -21.01
N LEU A 120 -3.54 -8.64 -21.60
CA LEU A 120 -3.07 -9.78 -22.39
C LEU A 120 -1.79 -10.33 -21.77
N ALA A 121 -1.75 -11.64 -21.58
CA ALA A 121 -0.61 -12.38 -21.04
C ALA A 121 -0.14 -13.45 -22.04
N GLY A 122 1.17 -13.63 -22.16
CA GLY A 122 1.77 -14.60 -23.04
C GLY A 122 3.27 -14.76 -22.79
N ASN A 123 3.97 -15.41 -23.73
CA ASN A 123 5.43 -15.59 -23.63
C ASN A 123 6.21 -14.24 -23.64
N PHE A 124 5.59 -13.19 -24.13
CA PHE A 124 6.15 -11.84 -24.13
C PHE A 124 6.04 -11.14 -22.76
N GLY A 125 5.33 -11.71 -21.80
CA GLY A 125 4.97 -11.09 -20.53
C GLY A 125 3.49 -10.71 -20.46
N THR A 126 3.17 -9.64 -19.72
CA THR A 126 1.78 -9.22 -19.48
C THR A 126 1.64 -7.72 -19.72
N VAL A 127 0.65 -7.32 -20.50
CA VAL A 127 0.21 -5.93 -20.68
C VAL A 127 -1.16 -5.77 -20.04
N MET A 128 -1.34 -4.75 -19.21
CA MET A 128 -2.61 -4.48 -18.52
C MET A 128 -2.99 -3.01 -18.66
N ALA A 129 -4.29 -2.74 -18.80
CA ALA A 129 -4.84 -1.41 -18.89
C ALA A 129 -6.01 -1.23 -17.93
N GLY A 130 -6.02 -0.15 -17.14
CA GLY A 130 -7.09 0.17 -16.20
C GLY A 130 -6.59 0.65 -14.84
N ARG A 131 -7.44 0.53 -13.81
CA ARG A 131 -7.10 0.87 -12.43
C ARG A 131 -6.38 -0.30 -11.77
N GLN A 132 -5.16 -0.05 -11.27
CA GLN A 132 -4.25 -1.06 -10.74
C GLN A 132 -3.56 -0.57 -9.48
N TYR A 133 -3.01 -1.50 -8.69
CA TYR A 133 -2.03 -1.17 -7.68
C TYR A 133 -0.77 -0.57 -8.31
N THR A 134 -0.10 0.30 -7.57
CA THR A 134 1.19 0.86 -7.98
C THR A 134 2.32 -0.08 -7.59
N ALA A 135 3.38 -0.16 -8.39
CA ALA A 135 4.56 -0.95 -8.04
C ALA A 135 5.19 -0.51 -6.70
N GLN A 136 5.10 0.77 -6.37
CA GLN A 136 5.57 1.30 -5.11
C GLN A 136 4.81 0.71 -3.92
N PHE A 137 3.48 0.63 -3.99
CA PHE A 137 2.65 0.01 -2.97
C PHE A 137 2.92 -1.50 -2.86
N ASP A 138 3.03 -2.20 -4.00
CA ASP A 138 3.27 -3.64 -4.01
C ASP A 138 4.61 -4.00 -3.36
N ASN A 139 5.65 -3.18 -3.56
CA ASN A 139 6.96 -3.36 -2.92
C ASN A 139 6.88 -3.16 -1.40
N GLU A 140 6.22 -2.10 -0.94
CA GLU A 140 6.02 -1.84 0.49
C GLU A 140 5.25 -2.99 1.13
N ALA A 141 4.12 -3.41 0.55
CA ALA A 141 3.31 -4.51 1.06
C ALA A 141 4.06 -5.86 1.08
N ALA A 142 4.96 -6.11 0.13
CA ALA A 142 5.77 -7.32 0.07
C ALA A 142 6.89 -7.36 1.11
N MET A 143 7.44 -6.21 1.46
CA MET A 143 8.51 -6.09 2.46
C MET A 143 7.98 -5.95 3.88
N ASP A 144 6.80 -5.39 4.06
CA ASP A 144 6.16 -5.21 5.36
C ASP A 144 5.72 -6.57 5.97
N PRO A 145 6.19 -6.97 7.17
CA PRO A 145 5.69 -8.16 7.84
C PRO A 145 4.18 -8.15 8.07
N PHE A 146 3.60 -6.97 8.21
CA PHE A 146 2.16 -6.74 8.42
C PHE A 146 1.37 -6.69 7.11
N GLY A 147 2.06 -6.73 5.94
CA GLY A 147 1.44 -6.77 4.62
C GLY A 147 0.58 -5.56 4.30
N PHE A 148 0.98 -4.39 4.78
CA PHE A 148 0.23 -3.14 4.70
C PHE A 148 -1.11 -3.19 5.47
N GLY A 149 -1.17 -4.02 6.50
CA GLY A 149 -2.33 -4.22 7.37
C GLY A 149 -1.97 -4.20 8.84
N LEU A 150 -2.95 -4.45 9.69
CA LEU A 150 -2.80 -4.37 11.14
C LEU A 150 -2.25 -3.00 11.59
N ASN A 151 -1.98 -2.85 12.88
CA ASN A 151 -1.53 -1.57 13.42
C ASN A 151 -0.06 -1.26 13.11
N GLY A 152 0.74 -2.31 12.84
CA GLY A 152 2.18 -2.19 12.60
C GLY A 152 2.55 -1.94 11.14
N ASN A 153 1.58 -1.66 10.26
CA ASN A 153 1.85 -1.51 8.84
C ASN A 153 2.76 -0.31 8.53
N ILE A 154 3.62 -0.51 7.53
CA ILE A 154 4.53 0.52 7.01
C ILE A 154 3.78 1.78 6.55
N GLY A 155 2.53 1.64 6.08
CA GLY A 155 1.70 2.73 5.59
C GLY A 155 1.43 3.83 6.61
N ASN A 156 1.67 3.61 7.90
CA ASN A 156 1.59 4.67 8.90
C ASN A 156 2.63 5.77 8.69
N LEU A 157 3.82 5.42 8.17
CA LEU A 157 4.96 6.34 7.96
C LEU A 157 5.43 6.40 6.51
N SER A 158 4.91 5.56 5.60
CA SER A 158 5.46 5.37 4.26
C SER A 158 5.19 6.54 3.31
N MET A 159 6.01 6.60 2.26
CA MET A 159 5.90 7.60 1.20
C MET A 159 4.72 7.38 0.28
N VAL A 160 4.25 6.14 0.11
CA VAL A 160 3.05 5.84 -0.69
C VAL A 160 1.83 6.57 -0.14
N LYS A 161 1.74 6.70 1.18
CA LYS A 161 0.68 7.46 1.83
C LYS A 161 0.80 8.97 1.62
N HIS A 162 2.03 9.50 1.56
CA HIS A 162 2.27 10.94 1.48
C HIS A 162 2.26 11.48 0.04
N TYR A 163 2.91 10.79 -0.89
CA TYR A 163 3.18 11.30 -2.24
C TYR A 163 2.66 10.39 -3.34
N GLY A 164 2.38 9.14 -3.00
CA GLY A 164 1.90 8.14 -3.93
C GLY A 164 0.41 7.91 -3.79
N SER A 165 -0.01 6.89 -4.48
CA SER A 165 -1.32 6.31 -4.31
C SER A 165 -1.14 4.80 -4.23
N TYR A 166 -1.92 4.15 -3.41
CA TYR A 166 -1.98 2.69 -3.39
C TYR A 166 -2.36 2.14 -4.76
N ARG A 167 -3.17 2.92 -5.49
CA ARG A 167 -3.70 2.58 -6.81
C ARG A 167 -3.69 3.81 -7.70
N ALA A 168 -3.52 3.57 -9.00
CA ALA A 168 -3.63 4.61 -9.99
C ALA A 168 -4.70 4.27 -11.02
N ASP A 169 -5.40 5.29 -11.50
CA ASP A 169 -6.33 5.21 -12.61
C ASP A 169 -5.61 5.38 -13.95
N GLN A 170 -6.22 4.90 -15.02
CA GLN A 170 -5.75 5.09 -16.38
C GLN A 170 -4.28 4.63 -16.57
N VAL A 171 -3.94 3.49 -15.97
CA VAL A 171 -2.61 2.88 -16.06
C VAL A 171 -2.55 1.99 -17.29
N LEU A 172 -1.47 2.12 -18.03
CA LEU A 172 -0.97 1.09 -18.95
C LEU A 172 0.32 0.54 -18.34
N SER A 173 0.35 -0.76 -18.06
CA SER A 173 1.51 -1.43 -17.49
C SER A 173 1.96 -2.61 -18.33
N TYR A 174 3.26 -2.87 -18.26
CA TYR A 174 3.90 -4.05 -18.82
C TYR A 174 4.73 -4.73 -17.74
N VAL A 175 4.56 -6.04 -17.61
CA VAL A 175 5.36 -6.92 -16.74
C VAL A 175 6.11 -7.90 -17.61
N THR A 176 7.43 -7.98 -17.47
CA THR A 176 8.25 -8.92 -18.22
C THR A 176 7.93 -10.38 -17.83
N PRO A 177 8.22 -11.36 -18.68
CA PRO A 177 8.37 -12.74 -18.23
C PRO A 177 9.41 -12.83 -17.11
N ASN A 178 9.37 -13.94 -16.36
CA ASN A 178 10.47 -14.24 -15.42
C ASN A 178 11.70 -14.70 -16.22
N LEU A 179 12.75 -13.88 -16.18
CA LEU A 179 14.02 -14.10 -16.89
C LEU A 179 15.06 -14.66 -15.90
N SER A 180 14.96 -15.94 -15.54
CA SER A 180 15.85 -16.61 -14.58
C SER A 180 15.88 -15.92 -13.20
N GLY A 181 14.73 -15.53 -12.71
CA GLY A 181 14.55 -14.84 -11.44
C GLY A 181 14.39 -13.31 -11.57
N PHE A 182 14.76 -12.72 -12.70
CA PHE A 182 14.54 -11.28 -12.94
C PHE A 182 13.15 -11.01 -13.51
N THR A 183 12.45 -10.05 -12.95
CA THR A 183 11.20 -9.49 -13.47
C THR A 183 11.27 -7.97 -13.47
N GLY A 184 10.65 -7.36 -14.47
CA GLY A 184 10.55 -5.91 -14.61
C GLY A 184 9.12 -5.45 -14.75
N VAL A 185 8.80 -4.27 -14.23
CA VAL A 185 7.53 -3.58 -14.43
C VAL A 185 7.80 -2.21 -14.98
N ALA A 186 7.12 -1.85 -16.06
CA ALA A 186 7.03 -0.48 -16.56
C ALA A 186 5.57 -0.07 -16.59
N ALA A 187 5.22 1.06 -16.00
CA ALA A 187 3.85 1.56 -16.02
C ALA A 187 3.80 3.07 -16.28
N TYR A 188 2.75 3.48 -16.98
CA TYR A 188 2.45 4.87 -17.28
C TYR A 188 1.01 5.19 -16.92
N VAL A 189 0.81 6.31 -16.21
CA VAL A 189 -0.48 6.88 -15.82
C VAL A 189 -0.77 8.06 -16.73
N PHE A 190 -1.81 7.96 -17.56
CA PHE A 190 -2.11 8.97 -18.59
C PHE A 190 -2.67 10.26 -18.00
N ALA A 191 -3.51 10.16 -16.98
CA ALA A 191 -4.10 11.31 -16.30
C ALA A 191 -4.69 10.91 -14.94
N ALA A 192 -4.18 11.45 -13.86
CA ALA A 192 -4.81 11.31 -12.55
C ALA A 192 -5.85 12.42 -12.40
N GLY A 193 -7.08 12.17 -12.81
CA GLY A 193 -8.16 13.15 -12.77
C GLY A 193 -9.03 13.05 -14.01
N LYS A 194 -9.83 11.98 -14.08
CA LYS A 194 -10.74 11.74 -15.19
C LYS A 194 -11.81 12.83 -15.23
N GLY A 195 -11.94 13.49 -16.36
CA GLY A 195 -13.03 14.42 -16.66
C GLY A 195 -12.67 15.90 -16.58
N THR A 196 -11.48 16.27 -16.15
CA THR A 196 -11.03 17.66 -16.28
C THR A 196 -10.40 17.86 -17.65
N VAL A 197 -11.18 18.41 -18.57
CA VAL A 197 -10.61 19.11 -19.70
C VAL A 197 -9.67 20.17 -19.12
N PRO A 198 -8.41 20.29 -19.61
CA PRO A 198 -7.53 21.34 -19.16
C PRO A 198 -8.25 22.68 -19.26
N THR A 199 -8.47 23.33 -18.13
CA THR A 199 -9.03 24.68 -18.12
C THR A 199 -7.90 25.67 -17.92
N ALA A 200 -8.09 26.94 -18.22
CA ALA A 200 -7.11 27.98 -17.99
C ALA A 200 -6.70 28.09 -16.48
N THR A 201 -7.52 27.56 -15.58
CA THR A 201 -7.27 27.54 -14.12
C THR A 201 -6.71 26.19 -13.63
N GLN A 202 -6.79 25.11 -14.44
CA GLN A 202 -6.18 23.80 -14.18
C GLN A 202 -5.56 23.25 -15.47
N PRO A 203 -4.44 23.80 -15.91
CA PRO A 203 -3.88 23.44 -17.22
C PRO A 203 -3.23 22.05 -17.27
N ASN A 204 -3.07 21.37 -16.14
CA ASN A 204 -2.24 20.17 -16.06
C ASN A 204 -2.91 19.04 -15.30
N VAL A 205 -2.92 17.90 -15.94
CA VAL A 205 -3.35 16.62 -15.37
C VAL A 205 -2.11 15.91 -14.84
N SER A 206 -2.17 15.41 -13.61
CA SER A 206 -1.06 14.61 -13.05
C SER A 206 -0.81 13.38 -13.92
N ARG A 207 0.43 13.20 -14.34
CA ARG A 207 0.91 12.01 -15.05
C ARG A 207 1.96 11.35 -14.19
N ALA A 208 2.10 10.05 -14.33
CA ALA A 208 3.17 9.35 -13.66
C ALA A 208 3.75 8.26 -14.54
N TRP A 209 5.00 7.91 -14.28
CA TRP A 209 5.58 6.68 -14.79
C TRP A 209 6.42 6.03 -13.71
N THR A 210 6.53 4.71 -13.77
CA THR A 210 7.33 3.92 -12.85
C THR A 210 8.09 2.83 -13.61
N LEU A 211 9.30 2.58 -13.14
CA LEU A 211 10.11 1.42 -13.53
C LEU A 211 10.49 0.66 -12.27
N ASN A 212 10.20 -0.63 -12.25
CA ASN A 212 10.59 -1.53 -11.18
C ASN A 212 11.35 -2.72 -11.75
N GLY A 213 12.48 -3.04 -11.14
CA GLY A 213 13.25 -4.24 -11.43
C GLY A 213 13.42 -5.07 -10.17
N GLN A 214 13.12 -6.35 -10.23
CA GLN A 214 13.21 -7.26 -9.11
C GLN A 214 13.93 -8.55 -9.49
N TYR A 215 14.73 -9.05 -8.58
CA TYR A 215 15.29 -10.40 -8.60
C TYR A 215 14.67 -11.22 -7.48
N GLY A 216 14.14 -12.40 -7.83
CA GLY A 216 13.59 -13.36 -6.87
C GLY A 216 14.03 -14.78 -7.24
N ASN A 217 14.88 -15.39 -6.40
CA ASN A 217 15.33 -16.76 -6.58
C ASN A 217 15.63 -17.41 -5.22
N GLY A 218 14.99 -18.54 -4.97
CA GLY A 218 15.13 -19.28 -3.71
C GLY A 218 14.75 -18.41 -2.49
N PRO A 219 15.66 -18.22 -1.53
CA PRO A 219 15.37 -17.44 -0.33
C PRO A 219 15.49 -15.92 -0.53
N ILE A 220 16.00 -15.45 -1.65
CA ILE A 220 16.36 -14.06 -1.89
C ILE A 220 15.27 -13.35 -2.69
N THR A 221 14.89 -12.16 -2.26
CA THR A 221 14.17 -11.16 -3.05
C THR A 221 14.91 -9.84 -2.90
N ALA A 222 15.17 -9.14 -3.99
CA ALA A 222 15.74 -7.79 -3.97
C ALA A 222 15.27 -7.00 -5.19
N GLY A 223 15.10 -5.70 -5.07
CA GLY A 223 14.65 -4.88 -6.18
C GLY A 223 14.85 -3.39 -5.98
N LEU A 224 14.66 -2.68 -7.06
CA LEU A 224 14.75 -1.23 -7.16
C LEU A 224 13.54 -0.72 -7.93
N ASN A 225 12.89 0.31 -7.40
CA ASN A 225 11.81 1.02 -8.05
C ASN A 225 12.16 2.50 -8.20
N TYR A 226 11.76 3.10 -9.32
CA TYR A 226 11.77 4.54 -9.52
C TYR A 226 10.40 5.00 -10.03
N THR A 227 9.87 6.07 -9.42
CA THR A 227 8.58 6.66 -9.79
C THR A 227 8.73 8.18 -9.95
N ASP A 228 8.19 8.71 -11.03
CA ASP A 228 8.09 10.14 -11.29
C ASP A 228 6.61 10.51 -11.45
N VAL A 229 6.11 11.33 -10.55
CA VAL A 229 4.74 11.85 -10.59
C VAL A 229 4.81 13.32 -10.96
N SER A 230 4.43 13.63 -12.19
CA SER A 230 4.34 15.01 -12.67
C SER A 230 3.03 15.64 -12.19
N ASN A 231 3.07 16.31 -11.06
CA ASN A 231 1.96 17.10 -10.55
C ASN A 231 2.11 18.53 -11.03
N ALA A 232 1.33 18.91 -12.01
CA ALA A 232 1.31 20.27 -12.43
C ALA A 232 0.14 21.00 -11.75
N THR A 233 0.33 21.42 -10.53
CA THR A 233 -0.54 22.45 -9.94
C THR A 233 0.19 23.79 -9.95
N SER A 234 -0.42 24.74 -10.63
CA SER A 234 -0.01 26.13 -10.59
C SER A 234 -0.16 26.67 -9.18
N ALA A 235 0.86 27.36 -8.68
CA ALA A 235 0.74 28.16 -7.47
C ALA A 235 -0.26 29.27 -7.71
N THR A 236 -1.47 29.14 -7.19
CA THR A 236 -2.38 30.27 -7.02
C THR A 236 -2.06 30.93 -5.68
N ALA A 237 -2.10 32.26 -5.63
CA ALA A 237 -1.80 33.03 -4.44
C ALA A 237 -2.53 32.47 -3.20
N GLY A 238 -1.77 31.92 -2.24
CA GLY A 238 -2.29 31.27 -1.03
C GLY A 238 -2.41 29.75 -1.05
N GLY A 239 -2.11 29.06 -2.19
CA GLY A 239 -2.08 27.60 -2.30
C GLY A 239 -0.67 27.02 -2.20
N VAL A 240 -0.54 25.84 -1.62
CA VAL A 240 0.72 25.09 -1.59
C VAL A 240 1.07 24.70 -3.02
N ALA A 241 2.23 25.11 -3.53
CA ALA A 241 2.75 24.66 -4.81
C ALA A 241 3.08 23.17 -4.70
N THR A 242 2.31 22.32 -5.36
CA THR A 242 2.64 20.90 -5.50
C THR A 242 3.38 20.72 -6.81
N GLY A 243 4.68 20.58 -6.75
CA GLY A 243 5.53 20.25 -7.92
C GLY A 243 5.58 18.75 -8.19
N ALA A 244 6.34 18.36 -9.21
CA ALA A 244 6.60 16.94 -9.47
C ALA A 244 7.28 16.27 -8.27
N VAL A 245 6.91 15.01 -8.01
CA VAL A 245 7.53 14.17 -6.99
C VAL A 245 8.28 13.05 -7.67
N LYS A 246 9.56 12.92 -7.33
CA LYS A 246 10.43 11.85 -7.78
C LYS A 246 10.83 11.00 -6.59
N SER A 247 10.56 9.71 -6.67
CA SER A 247 10.87 8.78 -5.59
C SER A 247 11.56 7.54 -6.10
N TRP A 248 12.35 6.92 -5.23
CA TRP A 248 12.92 5.61 -5.46
C TRP A 248 12.87 4.77 -4.20
N GLN A 249 12.81 3.46 -4.40
CA GLN A 249 12.81 2.45 -3.35
C GLN A 249 13.89 1.42 -3.64
N LEU A 250 14.68 1.07 -2.63
CA LEU A 250 15.56 -0.10 -2.62
C LEU A 250 14.99 -1.07 -1.59
N TYR A 251 14.74 -2.31 -1.98
CA TYR A 251 14.10 -3.27 -1.08
C TYR A 251 14.67 -4.67 -1.24
N GLY A 252 14.52 -5.46 -0.18
CA GLY A 252 14.93 -6.86 -0.21
C GLY A 252 14.48 -7.67 0.99
N ALA A 253 14.49 -8.98 0.82
CA ALA A 253 14.19 -9.94 1.87
C ALA A 253 15.03 -11.20 1.73
N TYR A 254 15.32 -11.83 2.85
CA TYR A 254 15.92 -13.15 2.91
C TYR A 254 15.11 -14.08 3.82
N ASN A 255 14.73 -15.23 3.28
CA ASN A 255 13.99 -16.26 4.01
C ASN A 255 14.95 -17.36 4.47
N PHE A 256 15.26 -17.38 5.76
CA PHE A 256 16.12 -18.40 6.39
C PHE A 256 15.42 -19.75 6.60
N GLY A 257 14.13 -19.87 6.25
CA GLY A 257 13.29 -21.04 6.56
C GLY A 257 12.66 -20.96 7.94
N VAL A 258 13.41 -20.58 8.95
CA VAL A 258 12.92 -20.38 10.34
C VAL A 258 12.45 -18.94 10.61
N ALA A 259 12.87 -18.01 9.77
CA ALA A 259 12.47 -16.60 9.84
C ALA A 259 12.65 -15.94 8.45
N LYS A 260 11.85 -14.90 8.16
CA LYS A 260 12.07 -13.98 7.03
C LYS A 260 12.46 -12.62 7.61
N VAL A 261 13.60 -12.10 7.14
CA VAL A 261 14.00 -10.71 7.37
C VAL A 261 13.75 -9.95 6.08
N SER A 262 13.16 -8.77 6.18
CA SER A 262 12.88 -7.90 5.04
C SER A 262 13.27 -6.46 5.36
N GLY A 263 13.48 -5.65 4.34
CA GLY A 263 13.76 -4.23 4.50
C GLY A 263 13.46 -3.46 3.24
N ILE A 264 13.16 -2.19 3.43
CA ILE A 264 12.96 -1.23 2.35
C ILE A 264 13.53 0.11 2.77
N TYR A 265 14.16 0.80 1.84
CA TYR A 265 14.59 2.18 1.96
C TYR A 265 13.99 2.98 0.82
N GLU A 266 13.44 4.12 1.14
CA GLU A 266 12.72 5.00 0.23
C GLU A 266 13.23 6.43 0.35
N GLN A 267 13.25 7.13 -0.77
CA GLN A 267 13.52 8.57 -0.77
C GLN A 267 12.63 9.26 -1.80
N ALA A 268 12.02 10.37 -1.40
CA ALA A 268 11.28 11.26 -2.28
C ALA A 268 11.86 12.67 -2.27
N LYS A 269 11.80 13.30 -3.44
CA LYS A 269 12.08 14.73 -3.64
C LYS A 269 10.86 15.36 -4.30
N GLN A 270 10.57 16.60 -3.94
CA GLN A 270 9.47 17.35 -4.50
C GLN A 270 9.98 18.69 -5.05
N ASP A 271 9.51 19.06 -6.25
CA ASP A 271 9.83 20.36 -6.82
C ASP A 271 9.33 21.47 -5.91
N PHE A 272 9.97 22.62 -5.92
CA PHE A 272 9.73 23.79 -5.05
C PHE A 272 10.04 23.56 -3.56
N TYR A 273 10.54 22.38 -3.18
CA TYR A 273 11.01 22.09 -1.84
C TYR A 273 12.52 21.83 -1.85
N SER A 274 13.21 22.34 -0.84
CA SER A 274 14.55 21.90 -0.49
C SER A 274 14.47 20.69 0.43
N GLY A 275 15.53 19.88 0.47
CA GLY A 275 15.56 18.66 1.27
C GLY A 275 14.93 17.47 0.57
N ASN A 276 14.56 16.49 1.35
CA ASN A 276 13.92 15.25 0.90
C ASN A 276 13.16 14.61 2.06
N GLU A 277 12.28 13.69 1.73
CA GLU A 277 11.74 12.73 2.69
C GLU A 277 12.43 11.39 2.49
N LYS A 278 12.75 10.71 3.59
CA LYS A 278 13.34 9.38 3.63
C LYS A 278 12.52 8.52 4.55
N ASN A 279 12.26 7.30 4.13
CA ASN A 279 11.65 6.27 4.97
C ASN A 279 12.46 4.99 4.88
N TRP A 280 12.62 4.26 5.98
CA TRP A 280 13.20 2.94 5.95
C TRP A 280 12.57 2.04 7.01
N MET A 281 12.42 0.78 6.65
CA MET A 281 11.84 -0.23 7.52
C MET A 281 12.70 -1.48 7.52
N ILE A 282 12.81 -2.11 8.70
CA ILE A 282 13.28 -3.49 8.86
C ILE A 282 12.15 -4.30 9.47
N GLY A 283 11.85 -5.43 8.83
CA GLY A 283 10.79 -6.36 9.21
C GLY A 283 11.30 -7.75 9.51
N LEU A 284 10.61 -8.42 10.44
CA LEU A 284 10.86 -9.80 10.83
C LEU A 284 9.54 -10.56 10.87
N THR A 285 9.51 -11.72 10.22
CA THR A 285 8.40 -12.70 10.30
C THR A 285 8.95 -14.03 10.77
N VAL A 286 8.47 -14.54 11.89
CA VAL A 286 8.89 -15.83 12.46
C VAL A 286 7.69 -16.77 12.50
N PRO A 287 7.65 -17.84 11.69
CA PRO A 287 6.62 -18.87 11.77
C PRO A 287 6.64 -19.56 13.13
N VAL A 288 5.50 -19.60 13.83
CA VAL A 288 5.34 -20.25 15.14
C VAL A 288 4.04 -21.05 15.14
N GLY A 289 4.15 -22.38 15.16
CA GLY A 289 2.99 -23.26 15.06
C GLY A 289 2.18 -23.01 13.77
N PRO A 290 0.86 -22.86 13.84
CA PRO A 290 0.03 -22.57 12.67
C PRO A 290 0.00 -21.08 12.29
N GLY A 291 0.75 -20.23 12.99
CA GLY A 291 0.78 -18.79 12.80
C GLY A 291 2.17 -18.21 12.61
N ALA A 292 2.29 -16.89 12.78
CA ALA A 292 3.57 -16.18 12.69
C ALA A 292 3.62 -14.99 13.66
N ILE A 293 4.76 -14.77 14.28
CA ILE A 293 5.11 -13.53 14.95
C ILE A 293 5.60 -12.55 13.88
N LEU A 294 5.08 -11.33 13.91
CA LEU A 294 5.41 -10.21 13.06
C LEU A 294 6.05 -9.12 13.91
N ALA A 295 7.14 -8.53 13.44
CA ALA A 295 7.74 -7.37 14.10
C ALA A 295 8.33 -6.44 13.05
N SER A 296 8.28 -5.13 13.31
CA SER A 296 8.94 -4.13 12.47
C SER A 296 9.45 -2.96 13.28
N TYR A 297 10.48 -2.34 12.74
CA TYR A 297 10.91 -0.98 13.06
C TYR A 297 10.90 -0.16 11.80
N ASP A 298 10.30 1.02 11.86
CA ASP A 298 10.14 1.92 10.74
C ASP A 298 10.50 3.35 11.16
N GLU A 299 11.23 4.08 10.33
CA GLU A 299 11.63 5.47 10.58
C GLU A 299 11.40 6.32 9.34
N ASN A 300 10.62 7.39 9.52
CA ASN A 300 10.43 8.43 8.52
C ASN A 300 11.15 9.71 8.96
N LYS A 301 11.90 10.28 8.05
CA LYS A 301 12.51 11.60 8.21
C LYS A 301 12.10 12.51 7.08
N ASN A 302 11.35 13.56 7.42
CA ASN A 302 10.88 14.54 6.46
C ASN A 302 11.59 15.89 6.65
N SER A 303 12.57 16.17 5.80
CA SER A 303 13.33 17.42 5.79
C SER A 303 12.88 18.39 4.69
N LEU A 304 11.72 18.16 4.07
CA LEU A 304 11.18 19.01 3.02
C LEU A 304 10.78 20.39 3.60
N ALA A 305 11.31 21.44 2.99
CA ALA A 305 10.96 22.81 3.30
C ALA A 305 10.70 23.57 2.00
N LEU A 306 9.67 24.40 1.94
CA LEU A 306 9.45 25.30 0.81
C LEU A 306 10.71 26.13 0.56
N ASN A 307 11.08 26.31 -0.71
CA ASN A 307 12.25 27.11 -1.07
C ASN A 307 12.17 28.49 -0.42
N GLY A 308 13.20 28.84 0.33
CA GLY A 308 13.25 30.09 1.10
C GLY A 308 12.75 30.00 2.55
N THR A 309 12.32 28.81 3.01
CA THR A 309 11.97 28.56 4.41
C THR A 309 12.97 27.60 5.07
N ALA A 310 13.06 27.63 6.40
CA ALA A 310 13.86 26.67 7.14
C ALA A 310 13.18 25.29 7.15
N ALA A 311 13.97 24.22 7.10
CA ALA A 311 13.46 22.87 7.31
C ALA A 311 12.84 22.75 8.73
N PRO A 312 11.75 21.98 8.90
CA PRO A 312 11.17 21.76 10.22
C PRO A 312 12.21 21.15 11.17
N SER A 313 12.25 21.64 12.41
CA SER A 313 12.99 20.96 13.48
C SER A 313 12.20 19.74 13.97
N GLY A 314 12.90 18.66 14.40
CA GLY A 314 12.23 17.47 14.90
C GLY A 314 11.43 16.74 13.81
N ASP A 315 12.04 16.55 12.65
CA ASP A 315 11.50 16.04 11.40
C ASP A 315 11.42 14.50 11.31
N THR A 316 11.64 13.80 12.42
CA THR A 316 11.74 12.32 12.45
C THR A 316 10.61 11.70 13.25
N ALA A 317 9.96 10.69 12.68
CA ALA A 317 9.02 9.81 13.35
C ALA A 317 9.53 8.37 13.32
N LYS A 318 9.26 7.61 14.39
CA LYS A 318 9.70 6.21 14.55
C LYS A 318 8.54 5.34 14.96
N GLN A 319 8.39 4.19 14.30
CA GLN A 319 7.37 3.18 14.63
C GLN A 319 8.04 1.90 15.11
N TYR A 320 7.48 1.32 16.15
CA TYR A 320 7.78 -0.02 16.64
C TYR A 320 6.50 -0.83 16.63
N ALA A 321 6.54 -2.03 16.09
CA ALA A 321 5.35 -2.85 16.02
C ALA A 321 5.65 -4.33 16.29
N ILE A 322 4.66 -5.00 16.90
CA ILE A 322 4.64 -6.44 17.09
C ILE A 322 3.22 -6.96 16.83
N GLY A 323 3.12 -8.14 16.26
CA GLY A 323 1.84 -8.80 16.03
C GLY A 323 1.99 -10.31 15.99
N TYR A 324 0.85 -10.98 16.05
CA TYR A 324 0.75 -12.41 15.87
C TYR A 324 -0.48 -12.74 15.01
N THR A 325 -0.29 -13.59 14.02
CA THR A 325 -1.38 -14.18 13.24
C THR A 325 -1.48 -15.66 13.55
N TYR A 326 -2.69 -16.20 13.63
CA TYR A 326 -2.95 -17.60 13.90
C TYR A 326 -3.95 -18.15 12.90
N SER A 327 -3.52 -19.08 12.05
CA SER A 327 -4.36 -19.66 11.01
C SER A 327 -5.23 -20.79 11.59
N LEU A 328 -6.54 -20.56 11.66
CA LEU A 328 -7.53 -21.59 11.99
C LEU A 328 -7.73 -22.54 10.80
N SER A 329 -7.63 -22.02 9.58
CA SER A 329 -7.70 -22.78 8.34
C SER A 329 -6.90 -22.04 7.25
N LYS A 330 -6.97 -22.54 5.99
CA LYS A 330 -6.40 -21.82 4.83
C LYS A 330 -7.12 -20.51 4.52
N GLN A 331 -8.36 -20.34 4.99
CA GLN A 331 -9.24 -19.21 4.69
C GLN A 331 -9.52 -18.33 5.90
N THR A 332 -9.18 -18.79 7.13
CA THR A 332 -9.55 -18.07 8.35
C THR A 332 -8.36 -17.89 9.25
N ASP A 333 -8.06 -16.66 9.58
CA ASP A 333 -7.02 -16.32 10.58
C ASP A 333 -7.60 -15.45 11.72
N LEU A 334 -7.03 -15.65 12.91
CA LEU A 334 -7.10 -14.72 14.02
C LEU A 334 -5.84 -13.86 14.03
N TYR A 335 -5.93 -12.65 14.56
CA TYR A 335 -4.77 -11.78 14.70
C TYR A 335 -4.83 -10.94 15.97
N ALA A 336 -3.65 -10.55 16.43
CA ALA A 336 -3.47 -9.49 17.41
C ALA A 336 -2.26 -8.65 17.03
N SER A 337 -2.30 -7.33 17.24
CA SER A 337 -1.19 -6.44 16.94
C SER A 337 -1.15 -5.24 17.87
N TYR A 338 0.06 -4.72 18.05
CA TYR A 338 0.34 -3.46 18.74
C TYR A 338 1.37 -2.68 17.96
N ALA A 339 1.19 -1.37 17.89
CA ALA A 339 2.18 -0.45 17.36
C ALA A 339 2.25 0.84 18.18
N HIS A 340 3.42 1.45 18.16
CA HIS A 340 3.71 2.73 18.78
C HIS A 340 4.50 3.62 17.85
N ILE A 341 4.06 4.86 17.66
CA ILE A 341 4.75 5.90 16.93
C ILE A 341 5.21 6.99 17.89
N SER A 342 6.51 7.32 17.83
CA SER A 342 7.08 8.48 18.48
C SER A 342 7.31 9.56 17.42
N ASN A 343 6.64 10.71 17.59
CA ASN A 343 6.78 11.86 16.70
C ASN A 343 7.82 12.84 17.23
N GLY A 344 8.67 13.35 16.33
CA GLY A 344 9.43 14.57 16.58
C GLY A 344 8.53 15.80 16.55
N SER A 345 9.04 16.94 16.99
CA SER A 345 8.26 18.18 17.08
C SER A 345 7.68 18.68 15.76
N GLY A 346 8.25 18.24 14.63
CA GLY A 346 7.80 18.57 13.28
C GLY A 346 6.98 17.47 12.58
N THR A 347 6.70 16.35 13.25
CA THR A 347 5.94 15.23 12.67
C THR A 347 4.67 14.93 13.47
N ALA A 348 3.61 14.49 12.80
CA ALA A 348 2.27 14.30 13.37
C ALA A 348 1.62 13.02 12.83
N PHE A 349 2.36 11.90 12.85
CA PHE A 349 1.85 10.61 12.42
C PHE A 349 1.01 9.95 13.51
N ALA A 350 0.04 9.15 13.12
CA ALA A 350 -0.74 8.33 14.04
C ALA A 350 -0.77 6.87 13.58
N VAL A 351 -0.86 5.96 14.54
CA VAL A 351 -1.10 4.55 14.27
C VAL A 351 -2.49 4.38 13.68
N GLY A 352 -2.58 3.62 12.59
CA GLY A 352 -3.80 3.18 11.96
C GLY A 352 -3.73 1.69 11.59
N SER A 353 -4.70 1.21 10.84
CA SER A 353 -4.74 -0.15 10.28
C SER A 353 -4.79 -0.12 8.76
N SER A 354 -5.12 -1.23 8.11
CA SER A 354 -5.30 -1.25 6.64
C SER A 354 -6.37 -0.27 6.15
N THR A 355 -7.42 -0.05 6.94
CA THR A 355 -8.54 0.84 6.58
C THR A 355 -8.68 2.03 7.52
N ASP A 356 -8.26 1.91 8.79
CA ASP A 356 -8.29 3.03 9.73
C ASP A 356 -7.11 3.96 9.48
N SER A 357 -7.39 5.23 9.28
CA SER A 357 -6.38 6.26 9.05
C SER A 357 -6.68 7.49 9.91
N PHE A 358 -5.71 7.89 10.71
CA PHE A 358 -5.85 8.99 11.67
C PHE A 358 -4.75 10.02 11.47
N SER A 359 -4.98 11.20 12.01
CA SER A 359 -3.95 12.23 12.17
C SER A 359 -3.45 12.22 13.60
N GLY A 360 -2.15 12.34 13.79
CA GLY A 360 -1.53 12.57 15.10
C GLY A 360 -1.43 14.05 15.44
N VAL A 361 -0.73 14.35 16.51
CA VAL A 361 -0.37 15.71 16.94
C VAL A 361 1.14 15.83 16.94
N ALA A 362 1.66 16.94 16.41
CA ALA A 362 3.11 17.16 16.31
C ALA A 362 3.80 17.02 17.67
N GLY A 363 4.88 16.26 17.74
CA GLY A 363 5.61 15.98 18.95
C GLY A 363 4.93 15.01 19.95
N GLN A 364 3.73 14.52 19.65
CA GLN A 364 3.00 13.60 20.52
C GLN A 364 3.07 12.16 19.97
N SER A 365 3.20 11.21 20.88
CA SER A 365 3.18 9.79 20.50
C SER A 365 1.77 9.30 20.22
N SER A 366 1.66 8.31 19.33
CA SER A 366 0.42 7.58 19.05
C SER A 366 0.64 6.07 19.24
N SER A 367 -0.37 5.37 19.74
CA SER A 367 -0.33 3.91 19.87
C SER A 367 -1.65 3.30 19.41
N GLY A 368 -1.57 2.05 18.95
CA GLY A 368 -2.74 1.28 18.56
C GLY A 368 -2.60 -0.19 18.90
N MET A 369 -3.70 -0.80 19.27
CA MET A 369 -3.82 -2.24 19.45
C MET A 369 -5.06 -2.76 18.72
N ALA A 370 -4.98 -3.98 18.22
CA ALA A 370 -6.09 -4.64 17.56
C ALA A 370 -6.10 -6.14 17.86
N ILE A 371 -7.30 -6.71 17.91
CA ILE A 371 -7.54 -8.14 17.90
C ILE A 371 -8.75 -8.42 17.01
N GLY A 372 -8.67 -9.44 16.16
CA GLY A 372 -9.76 -9.70 15.22
C GLY A 372 -9.61 -11.00 14.45
N MET A 373 -10.46 -11.13 13.44
CA MET A 373 -10.54 -12.30 12.59
C MET A 373 -10.76 -11.85 11.12
N ARG A 374 -10.07 -12.56 10.22
CA ARG A 374 -10.27 -12.45 8.79
C ARG A 374 -10.73 -13.79 8.21
N HIS A 375 -11.70 -13.72 7.31
CA HIS A 375 -12.15 -14.87 6.52
C HIS A 375 -12.10 -14.55 5.01
N MET A 376 -11.45 -15.43 4.25
CA MET A 376 -11.32 -15.36 2.79
C MET A 376 -12.23 -16.42 2.13
N PHE A 377 -12.83 -16.11 0.99
CA PHE A 377 -13.71 -17.03 0.23
C PHE A 377 -13.44 -16.97 -1.27
#